data_559d9b9212ff87da6441e839890e954b
#
_entry.id   559d9b9212ff87da6441e839890e954b
#
_cell.length_a   1.000
_cell.length_b   1.000
_cell.length_c   1.000
_cell.angle_alpha   90.00
_cell.angle_beta   90.00
_cell.angle_gamma   90.00
#
_symmetry.space_group_name_H-M   'P 1'
#
loop_
_entity.id
_entity.type
_entity.pdbx_description
1 polymer ?
#
loop_
_entity_poly.entity_id
_entity_poly.type
_entity_poly.pdbx_seq_one_letter_code
_entity_poly.pdbx_strand_id
1 'polypeptide(L)'
;MTALFQQLPSVDKFLKTPEGEMLLTEFGHSAVVRELRQLLSEGREFIKQHQNLPHFFADHLSTLHYLQERLTQQNHVQIKSVHNLTGTVLHTNLGRALWAESAQQAALHAMKGNVALEYDLEEGKRSHRDNYISELLAQLTGAEAACIVNNNAAAVLLMLATFAKDKEVIISRGELIEIGGAFRIPDIMAQAGCKLVEVG
;
A
#
# COMPACT_ATOMS: atom_id res chain seq x y z
N MET A 1 2.22 -0.49 -45.64
CA MET A 1 2.53 -0.91 -44.24
C MET A 1 3.95 -0.58 -43.79
N THR A 2 4.99 -0.98 -44.51
CA THR A 2 6.40 -0.73 -44.11
C THR A 2 6.72 0.75 -43.89
N ALA A 3 6.20 1.66 -44.68
CA ALA A 3 6.40 3.11 -44.57
C ALA A 3 5.78 3.71 -43.27
N LEU A 4 4.67 3.17 -42.78
CA LEU A 4 4.03 3.63 -41.55
C LEU A 4 4.83 3.20 -40.28
N PHE A 5 5.38 1.99 -40.29
CA PHE A 5 6.25 1.55 -39.20
C PHE A 5 7.54 2.35 -39.07
N GLN A 6 8.05 2.89 -40.19
CA GLN A 6 9.24 3.75 -40.19
C GLN A 6 9.00 5.13 -39.57
N GLN A 7 7.74 5.55 -39.46
CA GLN A 7 7.36 6.83 -38.81
C GLN A 7 7.32 6.74 -37.29
N LEU A 8 7.29 5.53 -36.75
CA LEU A 8 7.35 5.36 -35.30
C LEU A 8 8.72 5.79 -34.75
N PRO A 9 8.77 6.54 -33.64
CA PRO A 9 10.03 7.01 -33.08
C PRO A 9 10.88 5.85 -32.57
N SER A 10 12.20 5.99 -32.71
CA SER A 10 13.15 5.11 -32.03
C SER A 10 13.22 5.49 -30.55
N VAL A 11 13.18 4.51 -29.63
CA VAL A 11 13.29 4.75 -28.19
C VAL A 11 14.53 5.59 -27.88
N ASP A 12 15.70 5.18 -28.37
CA ASP A 12 16.97 5.86 -28.08
C ASP A 12 17.03 7.29 -28.63
N LYS A 13 16.42 7.52 -29.81
CA LYS A 13 16.34 8.87 -30.38
C LYS A 13 15.40 9.76 -29.57
N PHE A 14 14.25 9.24 -29.19
CA PHE A 14 13.25 9.96 -28.39
C PHE A 14 13.82 10.39 -27.03
N LEU A 15 14.48 9.48 -26.32
CA LEU A 15 15.05 9.75 -25.02
C LEU A 15 16.22 10.77 -25.03
N LYS A 16 16.87 10.96 -26.18
CA LYS A 16 17.97 11.93 -26.36
C LYS A 16 17.47 13.32 -26.78
N THR A 17 16.18 13.53 -26.94
CA THR A 17 15.63 14.87 -27.14
C THR A 17 15.61 15.64 -25.83
N PRO A 18 15.66 16.98 -25.84
CA PRO A 18 15.56 17.78 -24.61
C PRO A 18 14.31 17.43 -23.80
N GLU A 19 13.20 17.22 -24.46
CA GLU A 19 11.93 16.85 -23.85
C GLU A 19 11.95 15.42 -23.27
N GLY A 20 12.60 14.49 -23.96
CA GLY A 20 12.85 13.14 -23.46
C GLY A 20 13.70 13.13 -22.19
N GLU A 21 14.75 13.95 -22.13
CA GLU A 21 15.59 14.13 -20.93
C GLU A 21 14.81 14.74 -19.76
N MET A 22 13.88 15.65 -20.02
CA MET A 22 12.98 16.19 -18.98
C MET A 22 12.10 15.08 -18.39
N LEU A 23 11.49 14.23 -19.24
CA LEU A 23 10.70 13.10 -18.76
C LEU A 23 11.54 12.11 -17.94
N LEU A 24 12.78 11.84 -18.37
CA LEU A 24 13.70 10.97 -17.61
C LEU A 24 14.00 11.54 -16.22
N THR A 25 14.15 12.85 -16.11
CA THR A 25 14.41 13.54 -14.83
C THR A 25 13.19 13.51 -13.92
N GLU A 26 11.98 13.71 -14.47
CA GLU A 26 10.73 13.78 -13.73
C GLU A 26 10.22 12.40 -13.30
N PHE A 27 10.21 11.41 -14.21
CA PHE A 27 9.57 10.11 -13.99
C PHE A 27 10.56 8.95 -13.80
N GLY A 28 11.83 9.17 -14.05
CA GLY A 28 12.89 8.16 -13.97
C GLY A 28 12.97 7.27 -15.22
N HIS A 29 14.19 6.82 -15.53
CA HIS A 29 14.52 6.08 -16.76
C HIS A 29 13.65 4.84 -16.99
N SER A 30 13.48 4.02 -15.97
CA SER A 30 12.75 2.74 -16.09
C SER A 30 11.27 2.94 -16.43
N ALA A 31 10.62 3.94 -15.85
CA ALA A 31 9.21 4.24 -16.10
C ALA A 31 9.01 4.75 -17.53
N VAL A 32 9.82 5.73 -17.95
CA VAL A 32 9.73 6.33 -19.29
C VAL A 32 9.99 5.31 -20.39
N VAL A 33 11.05 4.49 -20.25
CA VAL A 33 11.36 3.45 -21.25
C VAL A 33 10.26 2.39 -21.33
N ARG A 34 9.75 1.94 -20.20
CA ARG A 34 8.66 0.95 -20.17
C ARG A 34 7.43 1.50 -20.90
N GLU A 35 7.01 2.70 -20.56
CA GLU A 35 5.79 3.29 -21.11
C GLU A 35 5.94 3.63 -22.59
N LEU A 36 7.08 4.15 -23.02
CA LEU A 36 7.37 4.42 -24.43
C LEU A 36 7.37 3.11 -25.26
N ARG A 37 7.94 2.04 -24.74
CA ARG A 37 7.91 0.72 -25.41
C ARG A 37 6.49 0.18 -25.53
N GLN A 38 5.67 0.35 -24.51
CA GLN A 38 4.27 -0.05 -24.53
C GLN A 38 3.51 0.75 -25.55
N LEU A 39 3.68 2.08 -25.59
CA LEU A 39 3.05 2.97 -26.56
C LEU A 39 3.43 2.60 -28.01
N LEU A 40 4.69 2.27 -28.24
CA LEU A 40 5.17 1.79 -29.54
C LEU A 40 4.56 0.44 -29.94
N SER A 41 4.34 -0.46 -28.98
CA SER A 41 3.67 -1.74 -29.23
C SER A 41 2.21 -1.52 -29.64
N GLU A 42 1.49 -0.68 -28.90
CA GLU A 42 0.10 -0.29 -29.20
C GLU A 42 0.01 0.37 -30.58
N GLY A 43 0.95 1.26 -30.90
CA GLY A 43 1.02 1.91 -32.21
C GLY A 43 1.24 0.92 -33.36
N ARG A 44 2.10 -0.09 -33.17
CA ARG A 44 2.32 -1.14 -34.17
C ARG A 44 1.06 -1.98 -34.41
N GLU A 45 0.34 -2.30 -33.34
CA GLU A 45 -0.93 -3.04 -33.47
C GLU A 45 -2.01 -2.23 -34.14
N PHE A 46 -2.14 -0.95 -33.79
CA PHE A 46 -3.07 -0.04 -34.45
C PHE A 46 -2.79 0.08 -35.95
N ILE A 47 -1.52 0.22 -36.35
CA ILE A 47 -1.14 0.27 -37.76
C ILE A 47 -1.51 -1.03 -38.50
N LYS A 48 -1.34 -2.20 -37.88
CA LYS A 48 -1.72 -3.48 -38.48
C LYS A 48 -3.23 -3.58 -38.72
N GLN A 49 -4.03 -3.09 -37.78
CA GLN A 49 -5.49 -3.17 -37.83
C GLN A 49 -6.12 -2.12 -38.73
N HIS A 50 -5.64 -0.87 -38.69
CA HIS A 50 -6.29 0.29 -39.30
C HIS A 50 -5.55 0.82 -40.52
N GLN A 51 -4.34 0.32 -40.80
CA GLN A 51 -3.49 0.79 -41.93
C GLN A 51 -3.26 2.31 -41.91
N ASN A 52 -3.27 2.92 -40.74
CA ASN A 52 -3.06 4.34 -40.50
C ASN A 52 -2.18 4.55 -39.28
N LEU A 53 -1.57 5.73 -39.14
CA LEU A 53 -0.80 6.11 -37.96
C LEU A 53 -1.75 6.58 -36.88
N PRO A 54 -1.58 6.11 -35.58
CA PRO A 54 -2.36 6.63 -34.48
C PRO A 54 -2.07 8.12 -34.24
N HIS A 55 -3.08 8.87 -33.79
CA HIS A 55 -2.98 10.32 -33.61
C HIS A 55 -1.84 10.73 -32.64
N PHE A 56 -1.53 9.91 -31.65
CA PHE A 56 -0.45 10.16 -30.70
C PHE A 56 0.96 9.96 -31.28
N PHE A 57 1.08 9.49 -32.53
CA PHE A 57 2.32 9.45 -33.29
C PHE A 57 2.30 10.41 -34.51
N ALA A 58 1.34 11.34 -34.58
CA ALA A 58 1.24 12.30 -35.69
C ALA A 58 2.51 13.16 -35.76
N ASP A 59 3.07 13.56 -34.64
CA ASP A 59 4.33 14.30 -34.52
C ASP A 59 5.00 14.03 -33.17
N HIS A 60 6.20 14.60 -32.98
CA HIS A 60 6.99 14.43 -31.76
C HIS A 60 6.27 14.99 -30.52
N LEU A 61 5.62 16.16 -30.65
CA LEU A 61 4.93 16.82 -29.54
C LEU A 61 3.70 16.02 -29.09
N SER A 62 2.95 15.47 -30.04
CA SER A 62 1.80 14.60 -29.76
C SER A 62 2.25 13.34 -28.99
N THR A 63 3.36 12.72 -29.40
CA THR A 63 3.92 11.56 -28.71
C THR A 63 4.38 11.93 -27.30
N LEU A 64 5.06 13.05 -27.14
CA LEU A 64 5.52 13.57 -25.86
C LEU A 64 4.36 13.81 -24.89
N HIS A 65 3.35 14.57 -25.34
CA HIS A 65 2.19 14.92 -24.53
C HIS A 65 1.44 13.67 -24.06
N TYR A 66 1.19 12.73 -24.98
CA TYR A 66 0.49 11.49 -24.67
C TYR A 66 1.28 10.59 -23.69
N LEU A 67 2.60 10.51 -23.88
CA LEU A 67 3.48 9.78 -22.98
C LEU A 67 3.52 10.42 -21.59
N GLN A 68 3.60 11.75 -21.50
CA GLN A 68 3.59 12.49 -20.23
C GLN A 68 2.25 12.30 -19.49
N GLU A 69 1.14 12.34 -20.21
CA GLU A 69 -0.18 12.13 -19.64
C GLU A 69 -0.31 10.73 -19.02
N ARG A 70 0.15 9.69 -19.72
CA ARG A 70 0.16 8.30 -19.23
C ARG A 70 1.07 8.12 -18.00
N LEU A 71 2.27 8.68 -18.03
CA LEU A 71 3.21 8.65 -16.90
C LEU A 71 2.63 9.37 -15.68
N THR A 72 2.00 10.51 -15.88
CA THR A 72 1.33 11.26 -14.82
C THR A 72 0.17 10.46 -14.23
N GLN A 73 -0.65 9.83 -15.05
CA GLN A 73 -1.77 8.98 -14.60
C GLN A 73 -1.29 7.76 -13.80
N GLN A 74 -0.18 7.13 -14.20
CA GLN A 74 0.40 6.00 -13.46
C GLN A 74 0.98 6.41 -12.10
N ASN A 75 1.56 7.60 -12.01
CA ASN A 75 2.12 8.15 -10.78
C ASN A 75 1.06 8.81 -9.88
N HIS A 76 -0.17 8.94 -10.36
CA HIS A 76 -1.24 9.52 -9.54
C HIS A 76 -1.56 8.59 -8.37
N VAL A 77 -1.40 9.11 -7.16
CA VAL A 77 -1.87 8.40 -5.95
C VAL A 77 -3.37 8.19 -6.09
N GLN A 78 -3.79 6.94 -6.24
CA GLN A 78 -5.20 6.58 -6.44
C GLN A 78 -6.06 6.84 -5.19
N ILE A 79 -5.43 6.99 -4.02
CA ILE A 79 -6.12 7.31 -2.78
C ILE A 79 -6.51 8.79 -2.81
N LYS A 80 -7.81 9.03 -2.89
CA LYS A 80 -8.38 10.39 -2.95
C LYS A 80 -8.91 10.80 -1.58
N SER A 81 -8.69 12.05 -1.21
CA SER A 81 -9.37 12.64 -0.05
C SER A 81 -10.85 12.77 -0.32
N VAL A 82 -11.67 12.40 0.66
CA VAL A 82 -13.13 12.44 0.60
C VAL A 82 -13.69 13.03 1.89
N HIS A 83 -14.90 13.57 1.81
CA HIS A 83 -15.65 13.99 3.00
C HIS A 83 -16.51 12.82 3.50
N ASN A 84 -16.32 12.42 4.75
CA ASN A 84 -17.17 11.39 5.37
C ASN A 84 -18.50 12.00 5.81
N LEU A 85 -19.54 11.80 5.02
CA LEU A 85 -20.91 12.24 5.30
C LEU A 85 -21.85 11.08 5.68
N THR A 86 -21.29 9.92 6.06
CA THR A 86 -22.08 8.70 6.33
C THR A 86 -22.73 8.68 7.72
N GLY A 87 -22.34 9.57 8.61
CA GLY A 87 -22.75 9.55 10.03
C GLY A 87 -21.94 8.55 10.88
N THR A 88 -21.06 7.75 10.27
CA THR A 88 -20.19 6.79 10.96
C THR A 88 -18.78 7.34 11.06
N VAL A 89 -18.37 7.80 12.24
CA VAL A 89 -17.05 8.44 12.46
C VAL A 89 -15.90 7.53 12.07
N LEU A 90 -15.95 6.25 12.49
CA LEU A 90 -14.92 5.25 12.23
C LEU A 90 -15.30 4.34 11.04
N HIS A 91 -15.66 4.95 9.93
CA HIS A 91 -16.07 4.18 8.75
C HIS A 91 -14.91 3.36 8.19
N THR A 92 -15.09 2.04 8.13
CA THR A 92 -14.02 1.08 7.77
C THR A 92 -13.43 1.29 6.38
N ASN A 93 -14.26 1.70 5.40
CA ASN A 93 -13.82 1.94 4.03
C ASN A 93 -13.27 3.36 3.79
N LEU A 94 -13.33 4.24 4.79
CA LEU A 94 -12.89 5.64 4.68
C LEU A 94 -11.68 5.96 5.57
N GLY A 95 -10.87 4.96 5.88
CA GLY A 95 -9.62 5.14 6.61
C GLY A 95 -9.72 5.05 8.14
N ARG A 96 -10.94 4.85 8.70
CA ARG A 96 -11.21 4.76 10.15
C ARG A 96 -10.85 6.04 10.90
N ALA A 97 -10.13 5.95 12.03
CA ALA A 97 -9.76 7.12 12.82
C ALA A 97 -8.67 7.96 12.14
N LEU A 98 -8.84 9.28 12.17
CA LEU A 98 -7.78 10.21 11.78
C LEU A 98 -6.75 10.31 12.91
N TRP A 99 -5.50 10.46 12.55
CA TRP A 99 -4.43 10.71 13.51
C TRP A 99 -4.46 12.16 13.99
N ALA A 100 -4.17 12.37 15.26
CA ALA A 100 -3.95 13.70 15.78
C ALA A 100 -2.79 14.39 15.04
N GLU A 101 -2.86 15.70 14.85
CA GLU A 101 -1.83 16.48 14.14
C GLU A 101 -0.43 16.23 14.70
N SER A 102 -0.28 16.20 16.02
CA SER A 102 0.99 15.90 16.68
C SER A 102 1.55 14.52 16.32
N ALA A 103 0.69 13.51 16.18
CA ALA A 103 1.09 12.16 15.76
C ALA A 103 1.53 12.12 14.30
N GLN A 104 0.83 12.84 13.42
CA GLN A 104 1.20 12.97 12.00
C GLN A 104 2.58 13.62 11.87
N GLN A 105 2.82 14.72 12.58
CA GLN A 105 4.10 15.44 12.56
C GLN A 105 5.25 14.59 13.12
N ALA A 106 5.01 13.84 14.19
CA ALA A 106 6.00 12.91 14.75
C ALA A 106 6.38 11.80 13.75
N ALA A 107 5.39 11.22 13.08
CA ALA A 107 5.62 10.21 12.04
C ALA A 107 6.41 10.77 10.85
N LEU A 108 6.03 11.96 10.36
CA LEU A 108 6.75 12.65 9.29
C LEU A 108 8.20 12.96 9.68
N HIS A 109 8.44 13.38 10.92
CA HIS A 109 9.78 13.64 11.42
C HIS A 109 10.61 12.35 11.45
N ALA A 110 10.06 11.26 11.98
CA ALA A 110 10.75 9.97 12.04
C ALA A 110 11.09 9.39 10.66
N MET A 111 10.23 9.62 9.64
CA MET A 111 10.47 9.15 8.27
C MET A 111 11.56 9.92 7.52
N LYS A 112 11.99 11.11 7.98
CA LYS A 112 12.98 11.93 7.30
C LYS A 112 14.42 11.52 7.55
N GLY A 113 14.68 10.63 8.50
CA GLY A 113 16.04 10.22 8.86
C GLY A 113 16.10 8.85 9.54
N ASN A 114 17.30 8.46 9.91
CA ASN A 114 17.50 7.27 10.71
C ASN A 114 17.06 7.54 12.15
N VAL A 115 16.35 6.59 12.75
CA VAL A 115 15.88 6.66 14.13
C VAL A 115 16.37 5.45 14.92
N ALA A 116 16.63 5.62 16.21
CA ALA A 116 17.04 4.55 17.14
C ALA A 116 15.82 3.70 17.52
N LEU A 117 15.26 2.93 16.54
CA LEU A 117 14.05 2.16 16.73
C LEU A 117 14.26 0.89 17.58
N GLU A 118 15.38 0.21 17.41
CA GLU A 118 15.75 -1.01 18.13
C GLU A 118 17.13 -0.88 18.81
N TYR A 119 17.48 0.34 19.21
CA TYR A 119 18.75 0.64 19.81
C TYR A 119 18.59 1.60 20.99
N ASP A 120 19.13 1.23 22.14
CA ASP A 120 19.20 2.07 23.32
C ASP A 120 20.42 2.97 23.22
N LEU A 121 20.20 4.27 23.13
CA LEU A 121 21.26 5.26 22.99
C LEU A 121 22.06 5.50 24.28
N GLU A 122 21.46 5.23 25.47
CA GLU A 122 22.12 5.42 26.77
C GLU A 122 23.03 4.24 27.08
N GLU A 123 22.50 3.02 26.87
CA GLU A 123 23.25 1.79 27.14
C GLU A 123 24.12 1.32 25.98
N GLY A 124 23.95 1.93 24.80
CA GLY A 124 24.76 1.60 23.60
C GLY A 124 24.50 0.18 23.07
N LYS A 125 23.33 -0.41 23.30
CA LYS A 125 23.00 -1.78 22.94
C LYS A 125 21.66 -1.91 22.24
N ARG A 126 21.41 -3.08 21.63
CA ARG A 126 20.12 -3.40 21.03
C ARG A 126 19.01 -3.43 22.09
N SER A 127 17.89 -2.80 21.79
CA SER A 127 16.67 -2.83 22.60
C SER A 127 15.47 -3.33 21.81
N HIS A 128 14.34 -3.54 22.47
CA HIS A 128 13.08 -3.88 21.80
C HIS A 128 12.33 -2.59 21.45
N ARG A 129 11.85 -2.50 20.20
CA ARG A 129 11.10 -1.33 19.70
C ARG A 129 9.82 -1.04 20.48
N ASP A 130 9.27 -2.06 21.12
CA ASP A 130 7.95 -2.00 21.76
C ASP A 130 8.00 -1.54 23.22
N ASN A 131 9.18 -1.48 23.86
CA ASN A 131 9.32 -1.19 25.29
C ASN A 131 8.58 0.07 25.72
N TYR A 132 8.87 1.21 25.06
CA TYR A 132 8.25 2.48 25.40
C TYR A 132 6.73 2.48 25.24
N ILE A 133 6.24 1.88 24.14
CA ILE A 133 4.81 1.83 23.83
C ILE A 133 4.10 0.82 24.74
N SER A 134 4.75 -0.28 25.08
CA SER A 134 4.23 -1.28 26.03
C SER A 134 4.02 -0.68 27.42
N GLU A 135 4.98 0.09 27.90
CA GLU A 135 4.87 0.79 29.19
C GLU A 135 3.74 1.83 29.17
N LEU A 136 3.64 2.62 28.11
CA LEU A 136 2.57 3.60 27.95
C LEU A 136 1.19 2.94 27.92
N LEU A 137 1.03 1.84 27.19
CA LEU A 137 -0.22 1.10 27.13
C LEU A 137 -0.57 0.46 28.47
N ALA A 138 0.41 -0.11 29.18
CA ALA A 138 0.21 -0.65 30.52
C ALA A 138 -0.30 0.42 31.49
N GLN A 139 0.28 1.64 31.44
CA GLN A 139 -0.17 2.78 32.25
C GLN A 139 -1.60 3.22 31.89
N LEU A 140 -1.92 3.31 30.59
CA LEU A 140 -3.24 3.76 30.13
C LEU A 140 -4.37 2.76 30.41
N THR A 141 -4.06 1.46 30.43
CA THR A 141 -5.04 0.39 30.60
C THR A 141 -5.10 -0.17 32.01
N GLY A 142 -4.08 0.09 32.85
CA GLY A 142 -3.91 -0.54 34.16
C GLY A 142 -3.43 -1.99 34.08
N ALA A 143 -2.97 -2.46 32.91
CA ALA A 143 -2.42 -3.80 32.74
C ALA A 143 -0.99 -3.90 33.30
N GLU A 144 -0.55 -5.10 33.67
CA GLU A 144 0.83 -5.35 34.14
C GLU A 144 1.84 -5.22 32.97
N ALA A 145 1.43 -5.59 31.76
CA ALA A 145 2.24 -5.51 30.55
C ALA A 145 1.35 -5.39 29.30
N ALA A 146 1.91 -4.92 28.20
CA ALA A 146 1.23 -4.84 26.93
C ALA A 146 2.18 -5.20 25.77
N CYS A 147 1.63 -5.71 24.68
CA CYS A 147 2.34 -5.85 23.42
C CYS A 147 1.48 -5.33 22.28
N ILE A 148 2.13 -4.88 21.21
CA ILE A 148 1.46 -4.38 20.02
C ILE A 148 1.67 -5.35 18.88
N VAL A 149 0.60 -5.62 18.16
CA VAL A 149 0.60 -6.38 16.90
C VAL A 149 -0.03 -5.56 15.80
N ASN A 150 0.15 -5.95 14.56
CA ASN A 150 -0.25 -5.16 13.39
C ASN A 150 -1.77 -4.97 13.21
N ASN A 151 -2.59 -5.87 13.79
CA ASN A 151 -4.04 -5.76 13.73
C ASN A 151 -4.74 -6.63 14.80
N ASN A 152 -6.05 -6.47 14.94
CA ASN A 152 -6.86 -7.23 15.88
C ASN A 152 -6.85 -8.74 15.62
N ALA A 153 -6.84 -9.20 14.39
CA ALA A 153 -6.78 -10.62 14.04
C ALA A 153 -5.50 -11.27 14.60
N ALA A 154 -4.37 -10.59 14.46
CA ALA A 154 -3.10 -11.04 15.04
C ALA A 154 -3.13 -11.03 16.58
N ALA A 155 -3.80 -10.06 17.20
CA ALA A 155 -3.97 -10.00 18.64
C ALA A 155 -4.78 -11.22 19.17
N VAL A 156 -5.90 -11.51 18.53
CA VAL A 156 -6.74 -12.66 18.89
C VAL A 156 -5.99 -13.98 18.69
N LEU A 157 -5.30 -14.13 17.56
CA LEU A 157 -4.49 -15.32 17.29
C LEU A 157 -3.39 -15.51 18.32
N LEU A 158 -2.65 -14.45 18.65
CA LEU A 158 -1.57 -14.48 19.63
C LEU A 158 -2.10 -14.88 21.01
N MET A 159 -3.19 -14.26 21.45
CA MET A 159 -3.84 -14.55 22.73
C MET A 159 -4.27 -16.02 22.82
N LEU A 160 -4.99 -16.51 21.81
CA LEU A 160 -5.48 -17.89 21.78
C LEU A 160 -4.34 -18.90 21.70
N ALA A 161 -3.34 -18.66 20.85
CA ALA A 161 -2.18 -19.55 20.73
C ALA A 161 -1.34 -19.62 22.02
N THR A 162 -1.32 -18.53 22.79
CA THR A 162 -0.56 -18.47 24.05
C THR A 162 -1.28 -19.18 25.19
N PHE A 163 -2.60 -18.93 25.35
CA PHE A 163 -3.33 -19.38 26.54
C PHE A 163 -4.18 -20.63 26.33
N ALA A 164 -4.59 -20.91 25.09
CA ALA A 164 -5.62 -21.88 24.78
C ALA A 164 -5.22 -22.95 23.72
N LYS A 165 -3.94 -23.01 23.36
CA LYS A 165 -3.47 -24.08 22.46
C LYS A 165 -3.78 -25.45 23.07
N ASP A 166 -4.36 -26.34 22.26
CA ASP A 166 -4.82 -27.70 22.64
C ASP A 166 -5.93 -27.73 23.71
N LYS A 167 -6.52 -26.59 24.07
CA LYS A 167 -7.59 -26.48 25.07
C LYS A 167 -8.93 -26.15 24.43
N GLU A 168 -9.99 -26.34 25.18
CA GLU A 168 -11.34 -25.91 24.81
C GLU A 168 -11.50 -24.42 25.07
N VAL A 169 -12.11 -23.73 24.07
CA VAL A 169 -12.45 -22.31 24.15
C VAL A 169 -13.96 -22.18 23.95
N ILE A 170 -14.62 -21.70 24.96
CA ILE A 170 -16.07 -21.48 24.96
C ILE A 170 -16.36 -20.15 24.27
N ILE A 171 -17.27 -20.17 23.30
CA ILE A 171 -17.75 -18.99 22.58
C ILE A 171 -19.27 -19.06 22.37
N SER A 172 -19.93 -17.93 22.56
CA SER A 172 -21.35 -17.80 22.23
C SER A 172 -21.57 -17.91 20.71
N ARG A 173 -22.62 -18.59 20.30
CA ARG A 173 -23.00 -18.66 18.88
C ARG A 173 -23.21 -17.29 18.25
N GLY A 174 -23.69 -16.30 19.02
CA GLY A 174 -23.83 -14.92 18.56
C GLY A 174 -22.51 -14.19 18.35
N GLU A 175 -21.39 -14.73 18.83
CA GLU A 175 -20.04 -14.15 18.68
C GLU A 175 -19.21 -14.86 17.60
N LEU A 176 -19.79 -15.83 16.89
CA LEU A 176 -19.18 -16.48 15.71
C LEU A 176 -19.25 -15.56 14.50
N ILE A 177 -18.62 -14.42 14.60
CA ILE A 177 -18.69 -13.35 13.62
C ILE A 177 -17.70 -13.52 12.46
N GLU A 178 -18.09 -12.99 11.31
CA GLU A 178 -17.24 -12.79 10.15
C GLU A 178 -17.13 -11.29 9.88
N ILE A 179 -15.90 -10.75 9.87
CA ILE A 179 -15.62 -9.34 9.64
C ILE A 179 -14.77 -9.17 8.39
N GLY A 180 -15.20 -8.25 7.50
CA GLY A 180 -14.41 -7.87 6.33
C GLY A 180 -14.21 -8.99 5.29
N GLY A 181 -15.08 -10.00 5.27
CA GLY A 181 -15.10 -11.05 4.26
C GLY A 181 -14.06 -12.16 4.38
N ALA A 182 -13.14 -12.06 5.37
CA ALA A 182 -12.09 -13.07 5.54
C ALA A 182 -11.73 -13.37 7.00
N PHE A 183 -12.08 -12.50 7.95
CA PHE A 183 -11.80 -12.72 9.36
C PHE A 183 -12.98 -13.47 10.01
N ARG A 184 -12.81 -14.75 10.21
CA ARG A 184 -13.81 -15.63 10.86
C ARG A 184 -13.25 -16.16 12.17
N ILE A 185 -13.96 -15.96 13.26
CA ILE A 185 -13.51 -16.38 14.60
C ILE A 185 -13.22 -17.90 14.65
N PRO A 186 -14.06 -18.80 14.12
CA PRO A 186 -13.74 -20.22 14.11
C PRO A 186 -12.43 -20.58 13.40
N ASP A 187 -12.13 -19.91 12.28
CA ASP A 187 -10.91 -20.18 11.53
C ASP A 187 -9.66 -19.73 12.29
N ILE A 188 -9.74 -18.60 12.99
CA ILE A 188 -8.66 -18.10 13.86
C ILE A 188 -8.44 -19.04 15.03
N MET A 189 -9.52 -19.54 15.65
CA MET A 189 -9.42 -20.51 16.76
C MET A 189 -8.78 -21.81 16.29
N ALA A 190 -9.17 -22.33 15.11
CA ALA A 190 -8.56 -23.51 14.53
C ALA A 190 -7.07 -23.32 14.23
N GLN A 191 -6.67 -22.14 13.67
CA GLN A 191 -5.27 -21.82 13.43
C GLN A 191 -4.46 -21.66 14.71
N ALA A 192 -5.07 -21.18 15.78
CA ALA A 192 -4.44 -21.10 17.11
C ALA A 192 -4.28 -22.49 17.78
N GLY A 193 -4.84 -23.54 17.22
CA GLY A 193 -4.83 -24.88 17.78
C GLY A 193 -5.83 -25.08 18.92
N CYS A 194 -6.91 -24.29 18.98
CA CYS A 194 -7.94 -24.39 19.99
C CYS A 194 -9.04 -25.36 19.57
N LYS A 195 -9.74 -25.92 20.58
CA LYS A 195 -10.98 -26.67 20.39
C LYS A 195 -12.16 -25.76 20.66
N LEU A 196 -12.91 -25.41 19.62
CA LEU A 196 -14.08 -24.55 19.74
C LEU A 196 -15.23 -25.30 20.43
N VAL A 197 -15.84 -24.68 21.44
CA VAL A 197 -17.04 -25.12 22.12
C VAL A 197 -18.11 -24.04 22.01
N GLU A 198 -19.13 -24.29 21.19
CA GLU A 198 -20.27 -23.38 21.02
C GLU A 198 -21.24 -23.49 22.19
N VAL A 199 -21.74 -22.35 22.67
CA VAL A 199 -22.79 -22.24 23.68
C VAL A 199 -23.86 -21.23 23.29
N GLY A 200 -25.08 -21.41 23.73
CA GLY A 200 -26.22 -20.49 23.52
C GLY A 200 -27.10 -20.80 22.33
#